data_5203865661d43f5ed0e0f413c9a55687
#
_entry.id   5203865661d43f5ed0e0f413c9a55687
#
_cell.length_a   1.000
_cell.length_b   1.000
_cell.length_c   1.000
_cell.angle_alpha   90.00
_cell.angle_beta   90.00
_cell.angle_gamma   90.00
#
_symmetry.space_group_name_H-M   'P 1'
#
loop_
_entity.id
_entity.type
_entity.pdbx_description
1 polymer ?
#
loop_
_entity_poly.entity_id
_entity_poly.type
_entity_poly.pdbx_seq_one_letter_code
_entity_poly.pdbx_strand_id
1 'polypeptide(L)'
;MEFIKTEIDGVWIIEPKVFNDDRGYFFESFKQAEFDKNVGYHVDFIQDNESKSSYGVLRGLHYQEGDTAQAKLVRVIKGKVVDVAVDLRKSSPTFGKYVMVELSDENKRQFFVPHGFAHGFLVLSDEAIFTYKVDNVYSPQTEASLRWNDETVGVKWPIDTKDVILSDKDLNKGLSLKDAKVFE
;
A
#
# COMPACT_ATOMS: atom_id res chain seq x y z
N MET A 1 8.93 -17.33 -4.66
CA MET A 1 7.88 -16.42 -4.13
C MET A 1 6.52 -17.02 -4.41
N GLU A 2 5.56 -16.84 -3.52
CA GLU A 2 4.16 -17.17 -3.74
C GLU A 2 3.37 -15.88 -3.99
N PHE A 3 2.55 -15.86 -5.05
CA PHE A 3 1.71 -14.72 -5.41
C PHE A 3 0.25 -15.09 -5.14
N ILE A 4 -0.35 -14.42 -4.18
CA ILE A 4 -1.70 -14.69 -3.69
C ILE A 4 -2.63 -13.58 -4.18
N LYS A 5 -3.65 -13.97 -4.98
CA LYS A 5 -4.70 -13.03 -5.40
C LYS A 5 -5.55 -12.63 -4.21
N THR A 6 -5.89 -11.36 -4.16
CA THR A 6 -6.89 -10.87 -3.22
C THR A 6 -8.29 -10.91 -3.84
N GLU A 7 -9.30 -10.52 -3.06
CA GLU A 7 -10.69 -10.38 -3.56
C GLU A 7 -10.88 -9.20 -4.53
N ILE A 8 -9.88 -8.30 -4.63
CA ILE A 8 -9.90 -7.17 -5.57
C ILE A 8 -8.87 -7.43 -6.67
N ASP A 9 -9.34 -7.51 -7.91
CA ASP A 9 -8.49 -7.82 -9.06
C ASP A 9 -7.35 -6.83 -9.25
N GLY A 10 -6.16 -7.37 -9.53
CA GLY A 10 -4.91 -6.62 -9.71
C GLY A 10 -4.11 -6.40 -8.43
N VAL A 11 -4.70 -6.57 -7.25
CA VAL A 11 -4.02 -6.44 -5.96
C VAL A 11 -3.48 -7.80 -5.52
N TRP A 12 -2.19 -7.84 -5.13
CA TRP A 12 -1.52 -9.10 -4.79
C TRP A 12 -0.82 -9.03 -3.43
N ILE A 13 -0.92 -10.12 -2.67
CA ILE A 13 -0.04 -10.42 -1.55
C ILE A 13 1.07 -11.31 -2.06
N ILE A 14 2.33 -10.98 -1.75
CA ILE A 14 3.49 -11.74 -2.18
C ILE A 14 4.24 -12.26 -0.95
N GLU A 15 4.34 -13.57 -0.81
CA GLU A 15 5.08 -14.24 0.25
C GLU A 15 6.42 -14.74 -0.27
N PRO A 16 7.56 -14.17 0.20
CA PRO A 16 8.86 -14.62 -0.22
C PRO A 16 9.20 -15.96 0.42
N LYS A 17 10.00 -16.78 -0.28
CA LYS A 17 10.62 -17.95 0.34
C LYS A 17 11.82 -17.51 1.17
N VAL A 18 11.73 -17.62 2.49
CA VAL A 18 12.80 -17.25 3.43
C VAL A 18 13.63 -18.49 3.75
N PHE A 19 14.96 -18.34 3.67
CA PHE A 19 15.95 -19.37 4.02
C PHE A 19 16.64 -18.94 5.30
N ASN A 20 16.51 -19.74 6.36
CA ASN A 20 17.09 -19.47 7.67
C ASN A 20 18.30 -20.39 7.92
N ASP A 21 19.35 -19.86 8.56
CA ASP A 21 20.49 -20.59 9.10
C ASP A 21 21.01 -19.93 10.40
N ASP A 22 22.11 -20.43 10.98
CA ASP A 22 22.67 -19.91 12.24
C ASP A 22 23.17 -18.44 12.14
N ARG A 23 23.30 -17.89 10.95
CA ARG A 23 23.70 -16.49 10.69
C ARG A 23 22.51 -15.54 10.58
N GLY A 24 21.28 -16.06 10.47
CA GLY A 24 20.06 -15.29 10.23
C GLY A 24 19.24 -15.81 9.06
N TYR A 25 18.83 -14.94 8.15
CA TYR A 25 18.00 -15.34 7.01
C TYR A 25 18.46 -14.67 5.71
N PHE A 26 18.09 -15.32 4.61
CA PHE A 26 18.20 -14.78 3.25
C PHE A 26 16.87 -15.00 2.51
N PHE A 27 16.46 -14.05 1.69
CA PHE A 27 15.41 -14.23 0.70
C PHE A 27 15.58 -13.27 -0.48
N GLU A 28 15.09 -13.67 -1.65
CA GLU A 28 14.93 -12.75 -2.77
C GLU A 28 13.72 -11.85 -2.50
N SER A 29 13.94 -10.57 -2.28
CA SER A 29 12.85 -9.62 -2.01
C SER A 29 12.15 -9.15 -3.27
N PHE A 30 12.81 -9.18 -4.42
CA PHE A 30 12.26 -8.82 -5.71
C PHE A 30 13.01 -9.48 -6.86
N LYS A 31 12.28 -9.92 -7.87
CA LYS A 31 12.83 -10.44 -9.13
C LYS A 31 11.87 -10.11 -10.26
N GLN A 32 12.27 -9.17 -11.12
CA GLN A 32 11.42 -8.59 -12.16
C GLN A 32 10.71 -9.66 -13.00
N ALA A 33 11.45 -10.63 -13.54
CA ALA A 33 10.87 -11.64 -14.42
C ALA A 33 9.82 -12.54 -13.75
N GLU A 34 9.98 -12.82 -12.44
CA GLU A 34 9.02 -13.59 -11.67
C GLU A 34 7.79 -12.75 -11.31
N PHE A 35 8.00 -11.47 -11.00
CA PHE A 35 6.94 -10.51 -10.73
C PHE A 35 6.04 -10.34 -11.96
N ASP A 36 6.61 -9.98 -13.10
CA ASP A 36 5.87 -9.75 -14.35
C ASP A 36 5.09 -10.99 -14.78
N LYS A 37 5.71 -12.17 -14.66
CA LYS A 37 5.06 -13.45 -15.00
C LYS A 37 3.79 -13.69 -14.17
N ASN A 38 3.81 -13.39 -12.88
CA ASN A 38 2.69 -13.68 -11.98
C ASN A 38 1.62 -12.58 -12.00
N VAL A 39 2.02 -11.32 -12.09
CA VAL A 39 1.11 -10.17 -12.22
C VAL A 39 0.46 -10.12 -13.60
N GLY A 40 1.15 -10.63 -14.64
CA GLY A 40 0.63 -10.76 -16.00
C GLY A 40 0.97 -9.62 -16.94
N TYR A 41 1.71 -8.61 -16.47
CA TYR A 41 2.21 -7.49 -17.27
C TYR A 41 3.51 -6.94 -16.68
N HIS A 42 4.23 -6.15 -17.47
CA HIS A 42 5.48 -5.51 -17.03
C HIS A 42 5.19 -4.26 -16.21
N VAL A 43 5.86 -4.14 -15.05
CA VAL A 43 5.85 -2.94 -14.20
C VAL A 43 7.29 -2.47 -14.03
N ASP A 44 7.63 -1.33 -14.60
CA ASP A 44 8.98 -0.76 -14.55
C ASP A 44 9.17 0.07 -13.28
N PHE A 45 9.64 -0.54 -12.20
CA PHE A 45 9.89 0.17 -10.95
C PHE A 45 11.14 1.04 -11.06
N ILE A 46 10.98 2.36 -10.98
CA ILE A 46 12.03 3.36 -11.23
C ILE A 46 12.55 4.05 -9.97
N GLN A 47 11.88 3.88 -8.82
CA GLN A 47 12.26 4.56 -7.58
C GLN A 47 11.94 3.70 -6.35
N ASP A 48 12.85 3.69 -5.37
CA ASP A 48 12.65 3.14 -4.04
C ASP A 48 12.51 4.28 -3.01
N ASN A 49 11.57 4.11 -2.09
CA ASN A 49 11.33 5.02 -0.98
C ASN A 49 11.38 4.28 0.35
N GLU A 50 11.79 4.98 1.41
CA GLU A 50 11.77 4.48 2.78
C GLU A 50 11.17 5.53 3.72
N SER A 51 10.40 5.08 4.70
CA SER A 51 9.91 5.90 5.80
C SER A 51 10.02 5.17 7.13
N LYS A 52 10.25 5.94 8.21
CA LYS A 52 10.16 5.47 9.58
C LYS A 52 9.00 6.16 10.28
N SER A 53 8.22 5.41 11.06
CA SER A 53 7.05 5.93 11.78
C SER A 53 6.87 5.20 13.11
N SER A 54 6.32 5.88 14.11
CA SER A 54 5.97 5.32 15.42
C SER A 54 4.58 4.73 15.44
N TYR A 55 4.24 4.02 16.53
CA TYR A 55 2.92 3.46 16.77
C TYR A 55 1.81 4.50 16.54
N GLY A 56 0.71 4.06 15.91
CA GLY A 56 -0.46 4.89 15.65
C GLY A 56 -0.33 5.84 14.45
N VAL A 57 0.87 6.02 13.87
CA VAL A 57 1.02 6.83 12.67
C VAL A 57 0.30 6.17 11.50
N LEU A 58 -0.63 6.90 10.90
CA LEU A 58 -1.30 6.54 9.65
C LEU A 58 -0.82 7.49 8.55
N ARG A 59 -0.37 6.92 7.43
CA ARG A 59 -0.02 7.66 6.21
C ARG A 59 -0.95 7.22 5.10
N GLY A 60 -1.75 8.12 4.58
CA GLY A 60 -2.70 7.79 3.50
C GLY A 60 -4.05 8.47 3.65
N LEU A 61 -4.96 8.08 2.80
CA LEU A 61 -4.85 7.15 1.65
C LEU A 61 -4.43 7.94 0.40
N HIS A 62 -3.22 7.75 -0.07
CA HIS A 62 -2.61 8.59 -1.12
C HIS A 62 -2.65 7.92 -2.50
N TYR A 63 -2.83 8.72 -3.54
CA TYR A 63 -2.68 8.32 -4.95
C TYR A 63 -2.26 9.51 -5.80
N GLN A 64 -1.89 9.25 -7.04
CA GLN A 64 -1.67 10.27 -8.06
C GLN A 64 -2.62 10.01 -9.24
N GLU A 65 -3.12 11.09 -9.83
CA GLU A 65 -4.11 11.06 -10.89
C GLU A 65 -3.48 10.95 -12.28
N GLY A 66 -4.26 10.45 -13.25
CA GLY A 66 -3.92 10.47 -14.67
C GLY A 66 -2.62 9.74 -14.99
N ASP A 67 -1.82 10.32 -15.87
CA ASP A 67 -0.59 9.72 -16.41
C ASP A 67 0.53 9.60 -15.36
N THR A 68 0.38 10.21 -14.19
CA THR A 68 1.35 10.11 -13.09
C THR A 68 0.93 9.10 -12.03
N ALA A 69 -0.15 8.36 -12.25
CA ALA A 69 -0.56 7.28 -11.34
C ALA A 69 0.61 6.36 -11.03
N GLN A 70 0.68 5.88 -9.79
CA GLN A 70 1.78 5.03 -9.33
C GLN A 70 1.27 3.67 -8.88
N ALA A 71 1.83 2.62 -9.46
CA ALA A 71 1.80 1.30 -8.84
C ALA A 71 2.85 1.23 -7.73
N LYS A 72 2.56 0.48 -6.67
CA LYS A 72 3.42 0.38 -5.50
C LYS A 72 3.64 -1.08 -5.10
N LEU A 73 4.90 -1.44 -4.89
CA LEU A 73 5.26 -2.71 -4.26
C LEU A 73 5.88 -2.40 -2.90
N VAL A 74 5.16 -2.73 -1.83
CA VAL A 74 5.48 -2.29 -0.48
C VAL A 74 5.85 -3.45 0.43
N ARG A 75 6.68 -3.19 1.44
CA ARG A 75 7.01 -4.13 2.52
C ARG A 75 7.51 -3.43 3.78
N VAL A 76 7.52 -4.17 4.89
CA VAL A 76 8.08 -3.72 6.18
C VAL A 76 9.47 -4.33 6.37
N ILE A 77 10.46 -3.49 6.70
CA ILE A 77 11.84 -3.89 7.05
C ILE A 77 11.94 -4.18 8.54
N LYS A 78 11.27 -3.38 9.37
CA LYS A 78 11.21 -3.51 10.83
C LYS A 78 9.84 -3.15 11.33
N GLY A 79 9.36 -3.92 12.31
CA GLY A 79 8.06 -3.70 12.94
C GLY A 79 6.87 -4.24 12.13
N LYS A 80 5.71 -3.66 12.37
CA LYS A 80 4.43 -4.16 11.85
C LYS A 80 3.52 -3.01 11.46
N VAL A 81 2.85 -3.16 10.32
CA VAL A 81 1.78 -2.26 9.87
C VAL A 81 0.57 -3.07 9.41
N VAL A 82 -0.58 -2.44 9.39
CA VAL A 82 -1.67 -2.84 8.51
C VAL A 82 -1.68 -1.92 7.30
N ASP A 83 -1.68 -2.50 6.12
CA ASP A 83 -1.63 -1.81 4.83
C ASP A 83 -2.98 -1.91 4.13
N VAL A 84 -3.42 -0.84 3.48
CA VAL A 84 -4.76 -0.71 2.89
C VAL A 84 -4.67 -0.18 1.47
N ALA A 85 -5.35 -0.87 0.55
CA ALA A 85 -5.57 -0.42 -0.83
C ALA A 85 -7.08 -0.31 -1.10
N VAL A 86 -7.56 0.87 -1.49
CA VAL A 86 -8.96 1.15 -1.83
C VAL A 86 -9.09 1.28 -3.34
N ASP A 87 -10.00 0.51 -3.94
CA ASP A 87 -10.27 0.55 -5.38
C ASP A 87 -10.99 1.85 -5.77
N LEU A 88 -10.33 2.67 -6.59
CA LEU A 88 -10.86 3.91 -7.15
C LEU A 88 -11.19 3.81 -8.65
N ARG A 89 -11.16 2.62 -9.23
CA ARG A 89 -11.53 2.38 -10.64
C ARG A 89 -13.05 2.35 -10.76
N LYS A 90 -13.63 3.36 -11.37
CA LYS A 90 -15.07 3.62 -11.43
C LYS A 90 -15.88 2.47 -12.08
N SER A 91 -15.31 1.85 -13.11
CA SER A 91 -15.92 0.72 -13.81
C SER A 91 -15.73 -0.64 -13.11
N SER A 92 -14.93 -0.68 -12.03
CA SER A 92 -14.67 -1.92 -11.28
C SER A 92 -15.89 -2.38 -10.47
N PRO A 93 -16.17 -3.69 -10.43
CA PRO A 93 -17.21 -4.26 -9.56
C PRO A 93 -16.87 -4.10 -8.07
N THR A 94 -15.61 -3.75 -7.75
CA THR A 94 -15.10 -3.51 -6.39
C THR A 94 -14.83 -2.04 -6.09
N PHE A 95 -15.34 -1.12 -6.91
CA PHE A 95 -15.21 0.32 -6.66
C PHE A 95 -15.63 0.70 -5.23
N GLY A 96 -14.75 1.44 -4.54
CA GLY A 96 -14.93 1.85 -3.14
C GLY A 96 -14.71 0.75 -2.09
N LYS A 97 -14.43 -0.49 -2.51
CA LYS A 97 -14.02 -1.57 -1.58
C LYS A 97 -12.51 -1.51 -1.34
N TYR A 98 -12.06 -2.15 -0.27
CA TYR A 98 -10.65 -2.17 0.09
C TYR A 98 -10.14 -3.57 0.42
N VAL A 99 -8.85 -3.78 0.23
CA VAL A 99 -8.07 -4.89 0.79
C VAL A 99 -7.26 -4.34 1.95
N MET A 100 -7.18 -5.11 3.04
CA MET A 100 -6.35 -4.82 4.20
C MET A 100 -5.45 -6.01 4.50
N VAL A 101 -4.15 -5.78 4.66
CA VAL A 101 -3.17 -6.84 4.91
C VAL A 101 -2.18 -6.44 5.98
N GLU A 102 -1.83 -7.37 6.88
CA GLU A 102 -0.73 -7.19 7.84
C GLU A 102 0.61 -7.46 7.14
N LEU A 103 1.51 -6.48 7.21
CA LEU A 103 2.90 -6.57 6.77
C LEU A 103 3.83 -6.39 7.96
N SER A 104 4.84 -7.27 8.09
CA SER A 104 5.79 -7.19 9.19
C SER A 104 7.17 -7.72 8.80
N ASP A 105 8.17 -7.39 9.63
CA ASP A 105 9.48 -7.98 9.55
C ASP A 105 9.51 -9.47 9.92
N GLU A 106 8.45 -10.00 10.53
CA GLU A 106 8.29 -11.42 10.81
C GLU A 106 7.74 -12.18 9.61
N ASN A 107 6.61 -11.72 9.03
CA ASN A 107 5.97 -12.42 7.92
C ASN A 107 6.64 -12.17 6.55
N LYS A 108 7.45 -11.12 6.43
CA LYS A 108 8.17 -10.73 5.20
C LYS A 108 7.26 -10.51 3.99
N ARG A 109 5.94 -10.43 4.19
CA ARG A 109 4.98 -10.20 3.12
C ARG A 109 5.24 -8.90 2.42
N GLN A 110 4.95 -8.89 1.12
CA GLN A 110 4.89 -7.69 0.31
C GLN A 110 3.47 -7.53 -0.24
N PHE A 111 3.11 -6.31 -0.53
CA PHE A 111 1.80 -5.98 -1.04
C PHE A 111 1.95 -5.17 -2.33
N PHE A 112 1.36 -5.66 -3.42
CA PHE A 112 1.35 -4.96 -4.69
C PHE A 112 0.00 -4.28 -4.89
N VAL A 113 0.05 -2.98 -5.07
CA VAL A 113 -1.08 -2.11 -5.33
C VAL A 113 -0.90 -1.49 -6.72
N PRO A 114 -1.72 -1.83 -7.73
CA PRO A 114 -1.58 -1.28 -9.09
C PRO A 114 -2.10 0.16 -9.18
N HIS A 115 -2.03 0.76 -10.39
CA HIS A 115 -2.72 2.01 -10.67
C HIS A 115 -4.22 1.88 -10.41
N GLY A 116 -4.85 2.99 -10.04
CA GLY A 116 -6.29 3.01 -9.80
C GLY A 116 -6.71 2.81 -8.35
N PHE A 117 -5.75 2.86 -7.42
CA PHE A 117 -6.01 2.65 -5.99
C PHE A 117 -5.52 3.82 -5.14
N ALA A 118 -6.25 4.14 -4.08
CA ALA A 118 -5.74 4.90 -2.95
C ALA A 118 -5.08 3.95 -1.96
N HIS A 119 -3.91 4.33 -1.44
CA HIS A 119 -3.06 3.47 -0.64
C HIS A 119 -2.59 4.15 0.64
N GLY A 120 -2.52 3.40 1.73
CA GLY A 120 -1.97 3.88 2.98
C GLY A 120 -1.76 2.76 3.99
N PHE A 121 -1.09 3.09 5.09
CA PHE A 121 -0.82 2.13 6.15
C PHE A 121 -0.93 2.75 7.54
N LEU A 122 -1.16 1.89 8.53
CA LEU A 122 -1.18 2.22 9.95
C LEU A 122 -0.14 1.38 10.71
N VAL A 123 0.68 2.03 11.53
CA VAL A 123 1.73 1.37 12.33
C VAL A 123 1.13 0.73 13.58
N LEU A 124 1.41 -0.56 13.79
CA LEU A 124 0.91 -1.38 14.90
C LEU A 124 1.99 -1.80 15.91
N SER A 125 3.27 -1.57 15.62
CA SER A 125 4.41 -1.78 16.52
C SER A 125 4.92 -0.45 17.07
N ASP A 126 5.82 -0.46 18.04
CA ASP A 126 6.42 0.77 18.61
C ASP A 126 7.03 1.66 17.54
N GLU A 127 7.64 1.06 16.53
CA GLU A 127 8.10 1.71 15.31
C GLU A 127 8.00 0.77 14.11
N ALA A 128 7.90 1.33 12.91
CA ALA A 128 8.02 0.59 11.67
C ALA A 128 8.93 1.32 10.68
N ILE A 129 9.76 0.53 9.96
CA ILE A 129 10.50 0.96 8.76
C ILE A 129 9.80 0.33 7.57
N PHE A 130 9.25 1.18 6.73
CA PHE A 130 8.42 0.83 5.58
C PHE A 130 9.09 1.26 4.29
N THR A 131 9.25 0.33 3.36
CA THR A 131 9.87 0.60 2.05
C THR A 131 8.89 0.26 0.93
N TYR A 132 9.00 1.00 -0.17
CA TYR A 132 8.18 0.73 -1.35
C TYR A 132 8.84 1.18 -2.65
N LYS A 133 8.62 0.38 -3.70
CA LYS A 133 8.95 0.70 -5.08
C LYS A 133 7.77 1.38 -5.75
N VAL A 134 8.06 2.31 -6.67
CA VAL A 134 7.05 2.95 -7.52
C VAL A 134 7.50 2.94 -8.98
N ASP A 135 6.54 2.87 -9.88
CA ASP A 135 6.75 2.84 -11.34
C ASP A 135 6.62 4.20 -12.02
N ASN A 136 6.37 5.26 -11.25
CA ASN A 136 6.26 6.61 -11.81
C ASN A 136 6.81 7.65 -10.83
N VAL A 137 7.13 8.84 -11.35
CA VAL A 137 7.67 9.96 -10.57
C VAL A 137 6.61 10.59 -9.67
N TYR A 138 7.07 11.20 -8.57
CA TYR A 138 6.19 12.00 -7.72
C TYR A 138 5.80 13.32 -8.40
N SER A 139 4.49 13.61 -8.43
CA SER A 139 3.91 14.83 -8.98
C SER A 139 3.00 15.50 -7.94
N PRO A 140 3.46 16.60 -7.32
CA PRO A 140 2.63 17.35 -6.35
C PRO A 140 1.33 17.92 -6.95
N GLN A 141 1.28 18.12 -8.26
CA GLN A 141 0.14 18.69 -8.98
C GLN A 141 -1.01 17.69 -9.15
N THR A 142 -0.69 16.40 -9.19
CA THR A 142 -1.65 15.31 -9.40
C THR A 142 -1.83 14.44 -8.15
N GLU A 143 -1.10 14.78 -7.07
CA GLU A 143 -1.26 14.08 -5.81
C GLU A 143 -2.64 14.35 -5.21
N ALA A 144 -3.31 13.27 -4.81
CA ALA A 144 -4.61 13.31 -4.17
C ALA A 144 -4.65 12.36 -2.96
N SER A 145 -5.61 12.58 -2.08
CA SER A 145 -5.83 11.75 -0.91
C SER A 145 -7.30 11.45 -0.74
N LEU A 146 -7.62 10.19 -0.53
CA LEU A 146 -8.91 9.76 -0.01
C LEU A 146 -8.88 9.87 1.52
N ARG A 147 -9.96 10.30 2.13
CA ARG A 147 -10.05 10.43 3.58
C ARG A 147 -9.89 9.06 4.25
N TRP A 148 -8.97 8.94 5.20
CA TRP A 148 -8.64 7.70 5.87
C TRP A 148 -9.82 7.06 6.62
N ASN A 149 -10.78 7.86 7.09
CA ASN A 149 -11.98 7.47 7.81
C ASN A 149 -13.27 7.75 7.01
N ASP A 150 -13.19 7.70 5.67
CA ASP A 150 -14.38 7.86 4.83
C ASP A 150 -15.44 6.80 5.18
N GLU A 151 -16.65 7.26 5.49
CA GLU A 151 -17.75 6.41 5.95
C GLU A 151 -18.25 5.45 4.87
N THR A 152 -18.17 5.84 3.60
CA THR A 152 -18.61 5.02 2.46
C THR A 152 -17.67 3.84 2.23
N VAL A 153 -16.35 4.08 2.31
CA VAL A 153 -15.32 3.04 2.25
C VAL A 153 -15.34 2.21 3.53
N GLY A 154 -15.45 2.86 4.69
CA GLY A 154 -15.63 2.23 5.99
C GLY A 154 -14.45 1.35 6.42
N VAL A 155 -13.19 1.78 6.16
CA VAL A 155 -12.00 1.04 6.57
C VAL A 155 -12.02 0.78 8.08
N LYS A 156 -11.90 -0.49 8.48
CA LYS A 156 -11.89 -0.91 9.88
C LYS A 156 -10.47 -0.96 10.43
N TRP A 157 -9.93 0.21 10.78
CA TRP A 157 -8.60 0.29 11.39
C TRP A 157 -8.56 -0.43 12.73
N PRO A 158 -7.50 -1.23 13.04
CA PRO A 158 -7.46 -2.12 14.21
C PRO A 158 -7.03 -1.44 15.52
N ILE A 159 -7.05 -0.10 15.59
CA ILE A 159 -6.82 0.67 16.81
C ILE A 159 -7.95 1.69 17.01
N ASP A 160 -8.04 2.24 18.22
CA ASP A 160 -8.99 3.34 18.49
C ASP A 160 -8.61 4.57 17.65
N THR A 161 -9.58 5.21 17.04
CA THR A 161 -9.36 6.39 16.19
C THR A 161 -8.71 7.56 16.93
N LYS A 162 -8.85 7.64 18.27
CA LYS A 162 -8.18 8.63 19.11
C LYS A 162 -6.65 8.45 19.19
N ASP A 163 -6.17 7.23 18.92
CA ASP A 163 -4.75 6.88 18.97
C ASP A 163 -4.07 7.02 17.59
N VAL A 164 -4.85 7.36 16.55
CA VAL A 164 -4.33 7.58 15.19
C VAL A 164 -3.61 8.93 15.11
N ILE A 165 -2.36 8.90 14.63
CA ILE A 165 -1.52 10.07 14.42
C ILE A 165 -1.44 10.35 12.91
N LEU A 166 -1.87 11.54 12.51
CA LEU A 166 -1.92 12.00 11.12
C LEU A 166 -1.01 13.20 10.90
N SER A 167 -0.51 13.36 9.70
CA SER A 167 0.03 14.64 9.25
C SER A 167 -1.08 15.67 9.05
N ASP A 168 -0.76 16.96 9.08
CA ASP A 168 -1.72 18.03 8.76
C ASP A 168 -2.36 17.84 7.38
N LYS A 169 -1.60 17.28 6.44
CA LYS A 169 -2.09 16.95 5.10
C LYS A 169 -3.14 15.84 5.15
N ASP A 170 -2.85 14.73 5.80
CA ASP A 170 -3.75 13.57 5.88
C ASP A 170 -5.02 13.89 6.68
N LEU A 171 -4.89 14.78 7.67
CA LEU A 171 -6.02 15.25 8.46
C LEU A 171 -6.97 16.16 7.66
N ASN A 172 -6.41 17.10 6.85
CA ASN A 172 -7.18 18.22 6.31
C ASN A 172 -7.45 18.16 4.80
N LYS A 173 -6.71 17.34 4.03
CA LYS A 173 -6.80 17.32 2.56
C LYS A 173 -7.46 16.08 1.98
N GLY A 174 -7.82 15.09 2.80
CA GLY A 174 -8.51 13.89 2.35
C GLY A 174 -9.92 14.20 1.83
N LEU A 175 -10.23 13.80 0.61
CA LEU A 175 -11.54 13.91 -0.01
C LEU A 175 -12.42 12.72 0.42
N SER A 176 -13.76 12.92 0.42
CA SER A 176 -14.67 11.77 0.51
C SER A 176 -14.59 10.93 -0.76
N LEU A 177 -15.00 9.66 -0.71
CA LEU A 177 -15.08 8.82 -1.92
C LEU A 177 -15.97 9.46 -3.01
N LYS A 178 -17.00 10.17 -2.61
CA LYS A 178 -17.93 10.88 -3.51
C LYS A 178 -17.24 12.02 -4.28
N ASP A 179 -16.30 12.70 -3.64
CA ASP A 179 -15.61 13.88 -4.18
C ASP A 179 -14.21 13.54 -4.71
N ALA A 180 -13.73 12.31 -4.45
CA ALA A 180 -12.43 11.84 -4.89
C ALA A 180 -12.38 11.76 -6.41
N LYS A 181 -11.25 12.12 -6.98
CA LYS A 181 -10.97 11.87 -8.38
C LYS A 181 -10.69 10.39 -8.58
N VAL A 182 -11.42 9.78 -9.48
CA VAL A 182 -11.41 8.35 -9.71
C VAL A 182 -10.82 8.02 -11.07
N PHE A 183 -10.46 6.75 -11.26
CA PHE A 183 -9.95 6.24 -12.54
C PHE A 183 -11.11 5.67 -13.36
N GLU A 184 -11.12 5.97 -14.66
CA GLU A 184 -12.15 5.48 -15.59
C GLU A 184 -11.95 3.99 -15.95
#